data_3c0bdb15d49754c6b8260f171b3e2b55
#
_entry.id   3c0bdb15d49754c6b8260f171b3e2b55
#
_cell.length_a   1.000
_cell.length_b   1.000
_cell.length_c   1.000
_cell.angle_alpha   90.00
_cell.angle_beta   90.00
_cell.angle_gamma   90.00
#
_symmetry.space_group_name_H-M   'P 1'
#
loop_
_entity.id
_entity.type
_entity.pdbx_description
1 polymer ?
#
loop_
_entity_poly.entity_id
_entity_poly.type
_entity_poly.pdbx_seq_one_letter_code
_entity_poly.pdbx_strand_id
1 'polypeptide(L)'
;KLVLEGKRNTVFPFLPRFGLKFCLPVTAENGEKTEAGDVPVSYFGYGPHESYIDKRRSSYHGVFSGTPESLFEPYIKPQENGNHHDCDWASVASDDAELLVLRAGDHAFDFQALPYTQEELTAKAHNSELKPADSTVVCVDYMQSGVGSNSCGPKLHEKYRLDDAEFDFDLVLRPQAL
;
A
#
# COMPACT_ATOMS: atom_id res chain seq x y z
N LYS A 1 1.73 -15.19 -12.89
CA LYS A 1 2.55 -13.99 -13.15
C LYS A 1 1.67 -12.94 -13.80
N LEU A 2 1.74 -11.73 -13.30
CA LEU A 2 1.14 -10.54 -13.87
C LEU A 2 2.26 -9.64 -14.40
N VAL A 3 2.10 -9.13 -15.60
CA VAL A 3 3.02 -8.18 -16.24
C VAL A 3 2.20 -6.95 -16.58
N LEU A 4 2.61 -5.79 -16.08
CA LEU A 4 2.00 -4.50 -16.37
C LEU A 4 3.01 -3.65 -17.12
N GLU A 5 2.68 -3.30 -18.35
CA GLU A 5 3.43 -2.32 -19.13
C GLU A 5 2.69 -0.98 -19.06
N GLY A 6 3.40 0.07 -18.69
CA GLY A 6 2.83 1.39 -18.50
C GLY A 6 3.45 2.43 -19.41
N LYS A 7 2.60 3.31 -19.94
CA LYS A 7 3.04 4.53 -20.63
C LYS A 7 2.32 5.72 -20.04
N ARG A 8 3.10 6.62 -19.43
CA ARG A 8 2.57 7.80 -18.75
C ARG A 8 2.06 8.84 -19.75
N ASN A 9 0.90 9.42 -19.45
CA ASN A 9 0.47 10.63 -20.14
C ASN A 9 1.28 11.83 -19.64
N THR A 10 2.01 12.49 -20.54
CA THR A 10 2.92 13.62 -20.23
C THR A 10 2.20 14.94 -19.93
N VAL A 11 0.88 15.00 -19.99
CA VAL A 11 0.10 16.17 -19.53
C VAL A 11 0.32 16.44 -18.05
N PHE A 12 0.49 15.36 -17.25
CA PHE A 12 0.85 15.47 -15.85
C PHE A 12 2.37 15.37 -15.68
N PRO A 13 2.98 16.23 -14.87
CA PRO A 13 4.44 16.23 -14.68
C PRO A 13 4.95 14.94 -14.04
N PHE A 14 4.15 14.32 -13.17
CA PHE A 14 4.40 13.01 -12.54
C PHE A 14 3.09 12.42 -12.05
N LEU A 15 3.09 11.11 -11.76
CA LEU A 15 1.95 10.41 -11.16
C LEU A 15 2.09 10.37 -9.64
N PRO A 16 1.00 10.45 -8.87
CA PRO A 16 1.06 10.25 -7.43
C PRO A 16 1.45 8.80 -7.08
N ARG A 17 0.90 7.84 -7.80
CA ARG A 17 1.19 6.39 -7.69
C ARG A 17 0.76 5.66 -8.94
N PHE A 18 1.32 4.48 -9.17
CA PHE A 18 0.87 3.53 -10.18
C PHE A 18 1.01 2.10 -9.68
N GLY A 19 -0.06 1.33 -9.74
CA GLY A 19 -0.08 -0.07 -9.32
C GLY A 19 -1.47 -0.69 -9.34
N LEU A 20 -1.67 -1.66 -8.47
CA LEU A 20 -2.90 -2.43 -8.34
C LEU A 20 -3.53 -2.21 -6.97
N LYS A 21 -4.85 -2.09 -6.95
CA LYS A 21 -5.66 -2.07 -5.73
C LYS A 21 -6.54 -3.33 -5.69
N PHE A 22 -6.48 -4.06 -4.60
CA PHE A 22 -7.33 -5.20 -4.30
C PHE A 22 -8.20 -4.89 -3.09
N CYS A 23 -9.43 -5.38 -3.10
CA CYS A 23 -10.29 -5.42 -1.93
C CYS A 23 -10.46 -6.90 -1.55
N LEU A 24 -9.78 -7.33 -0.49
CA LEU A 24 -9.83 -8.70 0.01
C LEU A 24 -10.98 -8.80 1.03
N PRO A 25 -12.07 -9.51 0.70
CA PRO A 25 -13.18 -9.67 1.64
C PRO A 25 -12.72 -10.32 2.94
N VAL A 26 -13.26 -9.87 4.05
CA VAL A 26 -13.00 -10.42 5.37
C VAL A 26 -14.29 -11.07 5.85
N THR A 27 -14.38 -12.39 5.76
CA THR A 27 -15.52 -13.18 6.23
C THR A 27 -15.01 -14.34 7.04
N ALA A 28 -15.45 -14.44 8.29
CA ALA A 28 -15.21 -15.62 9.10
C ALA A 28 -16.02 -16.81 8.59
N GLU A 29 -15.51 -18.05 8.75
CA GLU A 29 -16.16 -19.30 8.35
C GLU A 29 -17.60 -19.45 8.90
N ASN A 30 -17.91 -18.83 10.04
CA ASN A 30 -19.23 -18.85 10.67
C ASN A 30 -20.19 -17.79 10.08
N GLY A 31 -19.79 -17.02 9.08
CA GLY A 31 -20.57 -15.91 8.51
C GLY A 31 -20.58 -14.64 9.36
N GLU A 32 -19.84 -14.61 10.47
CA GLU A 32 -19.57 -13.38 11.21
C GLU A 32 -18.47 -12.62 10.47
N LYS A 33 -18.64 -11.30 10.30
CA LYS A 33 -17.63 -10.45 9.67
C LYS A 33 -16.47 -10.28 10.65
N THR A 34 -15.28 -10.75 10.29
CA THR A 34 -14.04 -10.28 10.90
C THR A 34 -13.87 -8.82 10.50
N GLU A 35 -13.39 -7.98 11.39
CA GLU A 35 -13.13 -6.59 11.03
C GLU A 35 -11.96 -6.51 10.06
N ALA A 36 -12.08 -5.69 9.02
CA ALA A 36 -11.06 -5.54 7.97
C ALA A 36 -9.68 -5.12 8.49
N GLY A 37 -9.63 -4.69 9.74
CA GLY A 37 -8.42 -4.29 10.45
C GLY A 37 -7.63 -5.43 11.10
N ASP A 38 -8.19 -6.63 11.29
CA ASP A 38 -7.62 -7.68 12.15
C ASP A 38 -6.96 -8.84 11.41
N VAL A 39 -6.94 -8.81 10.08
CA VAL A 39 -6.31 -9.89 9.31
C VAL A 39 -4.78 -9.84 9.42
N PRO A 40 -4.08 -11.01 9.48
CA PRO A 40 -2.64 -11.04 9.50
C PRO A 40 -2.03 -10.49 8.21
N VAL A 41 -1.06 -9.60 8.37
CA VAL A 41 -0.27 -9.03 7.29
C VAL A 41 1.20 -9.25 7.60
N SER A 42 1.98 -9.66 6.60
CA SER A 42 3.44 -9.75 6.69
C SER A 42 4.09 -9.23 5.43
N TYR A 43 5.26 -8.65 5.54
CA TYR A 43 6.00 -8.15 4.37
C TYR A 43 7.52 -8.12 4.61
N PHE A 44 8.27 -8.11 3.54
CA PHE A 44 9.71 -7.86 3.54
C PHE A 44 9.98 -6.60 2.75
N GLY A 45 10.31 -5.53 3.44
CA GLY A 45 10.47 -4.18 2.93
C GLY A 45 10.90 -3.21 4.04
N TYR A 46 10.77 -1.91 3.83
CA TYR A 46 11.06 -0.92 4.86
C TYR A 46 9.93 -0.81 5.90
N GLY A 47 10.29 -1.03 7.16
CA GLY A 47 9.42 -0.98 8.34
C GLY A 47 10.21 -0.74 9.63
N PRO A 48 9.58 -0.90 10.83
CA PRO A 48 8.19 -1.26 11.08
C PRO A 48 7.17 -0.13 10.80
N HIS A 49 7.62 1.13 10.80
CA HIS A 49 6.77 2.30 10.54
C HIS A 49 6.49 2.46 9.05
N GLU A 50 5.46 3.22 8.71
CA GLU A 50 5.22 3.58 7.32
C GLU A 50 6.47 4.20 6.68
N SER A 51 6.68 3.89 5.43
CA SER A 51 7.84 4.35 4.69
C SER A 51 7.48 4.69 3.25
N TYR A 52 8.14 5.71 2.71
CA TYR A 52 8.01 6.19 1.34
C TYR A 52 9.41 6.47 0.79
N ILE A 53 9.54 6.63 -0.50
CA ILE A 53 10.83 6.92 -1.13
C ILE A 53 11.56 8.12 -0.50
N ASP A 54 10.83 9.12 -0.01
CA ASP A 54 11.36 10.32 0.66
C ASP A 54 11.21 10.32 2.20
N LYS A 55 10.50 9.31 2.77
CA LYS A 55 10.23 9.19 4.21
C LYS A 55 10.52 7.76 4.68
N ARG A 56 11.79 7.43 4.90
CA ARG A 56 12.19 6.07 5.32
C ARG A 56 13.35 6.03 6.33
N ARG A 57 13.78 7.18 6.86
CA ARG A 57 14.93 7.21 7.78
C ARG A 57 14.67 6.63 9.16
N SER A 58 13.41 6.53 9.57
CA SER A 58 12.98 5.85 10.81
C SER A 58 12.78 4.35 10.64
N SER A 59 12.92 3.83 9.41
CA SER A 59 12.67 2.45 9.04
C SER A 59 13.95 1.78 8.56
N TYR A 60 13.96 0.44 8.60
CA TYR A 60 15.02 -0.38 8.03
C TYR A 60 14.42 -1.52 7.22
N HIS A 61 15.18 -2.08 6.30
CA HIS A 61 14.72 -3.19 5.47
C HIS A 61 14.75 -4.51 6.25
N GLY A 62 13.63 -5.19 6.34
CA GLY A 62 13.48 -6.40 7.14
C GLY A 62 12.11 -7.06 6.97
N VAL A 63 11.89 -8.16 7.69
CA VAL A 63 10.60 -8.84 7.76
C VAL A 63 9.80 -8.26 8.90
N PHE A 64 8.57 -7.86 8.62
CA PHE A 64 7.63 -7.31 9.59
C PHE A 64 6.28 -7.98 9.47
N SER A 65 5.53 -7.93 10.56
CA SER A 65 4.16 -8.45 10.61
C SER A 65 3.28 -7.51 11.44
N GLY A 66 2.00 -7.50 11.13
CA GLY A 66 1.00 -6.71 11.83
C GLY A 66 -0.40 -7.02 11.32
N THR A 67 -1.30 -6.09 11.53
CA THR A 67 -2.65 -6.09 10.97
C THR A 67 -2.90 -4.78 10.24
N PRO A 68 -3.87 -4.67 9.31
CA PRO A 68 -4.20 -3.41 8.65
C PRO A 68 -4.47 -2.26 9.64
N GLU A 69 -5.09 -2.54 10.78
CA GLU A 69 -5.30 -1.54 11.85
C GLU A 69 -3.98 -1.10 12.48
N SER A 70 -3.05 -2.03 12.73
CA SER A 70 -1.74 -1.71 13.33
C SER A 70 -0.78 -1.00 12.36
N LEU A 71 -1.01 -1.14 11.06
CA LEU A 71 -0.25 -0.47 10.01
C LEU A 71 -0.82 0.90 9.62
N PHE A 72 -2.03 1.20 10.10
CA PHE A 72 -2.68 2.49 9.87
C PHE A 72 -2.09 3.57 10.77
N GLU A 73 -1.74 4.73 10.18
CA GLU A 73 -1.30 5.91 10.91
C GLU A 73 -2.48 6.87 11.15
N PRO A 74 -2.91 7.06 12.41
CA PRO A 74 -4.11 7.82 12.71
C PRO A 74 -3.87 9.35 12.66
N TYR A 75 -3.46 9.88 11.52
CA TYR A 75 -3.34 11.33 11.32
C TYR A 75 -4.67 12.03 11.63
N ILE A 76 -4.61 13.17 12.31
CA ILE A 76 -5.81 13.95 12.70
C ILE A 76 -6.69 14.23 11.48
N LYS A 77 -6.11 14.72 10.40
CA LYS A 77 -6.74 14.77 9.09
C LYS A 77 -6.30 13.56 8.28
N PRO A 78 -7.23 12.67 7.90
CA PRO A 78 -6.90 11.50 7.09
C PRO A 78 -6.20 11.90 5.79
N GLN A 79 -5.21 11.11 5.44
CA GLN A 79 -4.40 11.28 4.23
C GLN A 79 -3.76 9.96 3.85
N GLU A 80 -2.97 9.95 2.79
CA GLU A 80 -2.12 8.81 2.43
C GLU A 80 -1.24 8.42 3.62
N ASN A 81 -1.26 7.13 3.99
CA ASN A 81 -0.49 6.58 5.11
C ASN A 81 -0.31 5.07 4.99
N GLY A 82 0.51 4.49 5.87
CA GLY A 82 0.67 3.04 6.02
C GLY A 82 1.35 2.34 4.85
N ASN A 83 2.04 3.05 3.98
CA ASN A 83 2.84 2.45 2.91
C ASN A 83 4.14 1.87 3.44
N HIS A 84 4.59 0.77 2.84
CA HIS A 84 5.91 0.16 3.06
C HIS A 84 6.67 0.11 1.75
N HIS A 85 7.78 0.86 1.72
CA HIS A 85 8.58 1.06 0.52
C HIS A 85 9.55 -0.09 0.29
N ASP A 86 9.85 -0.37 -0.99
CA ASP A 86 10.90 -1.30 -1.43
C ASP A 86 10.65 -2.73 -0.92
N CYS A 87 9.44 -3.26 -1.17
CA CYS A 87 9.06 -4.60 -0.77
C CYS A 87 9.42 -5.64 -1.84
N ASP A 88 9.98 -6.78 -1.39
CA ASP A 88 10.22 -7.95 -2.23
C ASP A 88 9.04 -8.92 -2.21
N TRP A 89 8.35 -9.01 -1.07
CA TRP A 89 7.13 -9.78 -0.93
C TRP A 89 6.22 -9.20 0.15
N ALA A 90 4.94 -9.49 0.02
CA ALA A 90 3.93 -9.19 1.03
C ALA A 90 2.88 -10.30 1.05
N SER A 91 2.27 -10.53 2.21
CA SER A 91 1.21 -11.50 2.44
C SER A 91 0.08 -10.86 3.22
N VAL A 92 -1.14 -11.09 2.80
CA VAL A 92 -2.36 -10.71 3.53
C VAL A 92 -3.24 -11.94 3.63
N ALA A 93 -3.48 -12.39 4.87
CA ALA A 93 -4.31 -13.55 5.14
C ALA A 93 -5.74 -13.14 5.50
N SER A 94 -6.70 -13.97 5.16
CA SER A 94 -8.05 -14.05 5.70
C SER A 94 -8.20 -15.36 6.45
N ASP A 95 -9.39 -15.68 6.96
CA ASP A 95 -9.58 -16.87 7.79
C ASP A 95 -9.29 -18.19 7.03
N ASP A 96 -9.55 -18.25 5.72
CA ASP A 96 -9.43 -19.45 4.90
C ASP A 96 -8.49 -19.30 3.69
N ALA A 97 -7.93 -18.11 3.48
CA ALA A 97 -7.10 -17.84 2.32
C ALA A 97 -6.00 -16.81 2.62
N GLU A 98 -4.90 -16.93 1.92
CA GLU A 98 -3.79 -16.00 1.93
C GLU A 98 -3.52 -15.50 0.51
N LEU A 99 -3.33 -14.20 0.33
CA LEU A 99 -2.77 -13.63 -0.88
C LEU A 99 -1.30 -13.31 -0.67
N LEU A 100 -0.44 -14.10 -1.30
CA LEU A 100 1.00 -13.83 -1.35
C LEU A 100 1.33 -13.06 -2.63
N VAL A 101 1.97 -11.91 -2.46
CA VAL A 101 2.50 -11.06 -3.53
C VAL A 101 4.01 -11.15 -3.54
N LEU A 102 4.61 -11.43 -4.67
CA LEU A 102 6.04 -11.56 -4.85
C LEU A 102 6.52 -10.66 -5.98
N ARG A 103 7.64 -10.00 -5.79
CA ARG A 103 8.40 -9.38 -6.86
C ARG A 103 8.80 -10.43 -7.90
N ALA A 104 8.63 -10.14 -9.17
CA ALA A 104 8.98 -11.07 -10.26
C ALA A 104 10.04 -10.51 -11.21
N GLY A 105 10.35 -9.23 -11.13
CA GLY A 105 11.39 -8.53 -11.88
C GLY A 105 12.46 -7.93 -10.98
N ASP A 106 13.20 -6.97 -11.51
CA ASP A 106 14.28 -6.29 -10.78
C ASP A 106 13.75 -5.16 -9.89
N HIS A 107 12.51 -4.70 -10.11
CA HIS A 107 11.89 -3.62 -9.38
C HIS A 107 11.12 -4.14 -8.14
N ALA A 108 11.49 -3.68 -6.96
CA ALA A 108 10.69 -3.89 -5.74
C ALA A 108 9.41 -3.05 -5.80
N PHE A 109 8.43 -3.34 -4.96
CA PHE A 109 7.14 -2.66 -4.98
C PHE A 109 6.88 -1.90 -3.68
N ASP A 110 6.00 -0.91 -3.76
CA ASP A 110 5.40 -0.27 -2.59
C ASP A 110 4.15 -1.06 -2.17
N PHE A 111 4.03 -1.33 -0.87
CA PHE A 111 2.96 -2.15 -0.31
C PHE A 111 2.17 -1.38 0.75
N GLN A 112 0.86 -1.52 0.70
CA GLN A 112 -0.05 -0.94 1.69
C GLN A 112 -1.20 -1.91 1.93
N ALA A 113 -1.58 -2.11 3.20
CA ALA A 113 -2.77 -2.86 3.59
C ALA A 113 -3.48 -2.09 4.70
N LEU A 114 -4.66 -1.56 4.42
CA LEU A 114 -5.42 -0.71 5.32
C LEU A 114 -6.88 -1.16 5.43
N PRO A 115 -7.58 -0.82 6.54
CA PRO A 115 -9.02 -1.03 6.66
C PRO A 115 -9.84 0.05 5.93
N TYR A 116 -9.22 1.02 5.30
CA TYR A 116 -9.86 2.17 4.64
C TYR A 116 -9.48 2.27 3.17
N THR A 117 -10.40 2.74 2.33
CA THR A 117 -10.08 3.09 0.94
C THR A 117 -9.42 4.47 0.87
N GLN A 118 -8.69 4.74 -0.20
CA GLN A 118 -8.09 6.07 -0.45
C GLN A 118 -9.16 7.14 -0.61
N GLU A 119 -10.32 6.76 -1.14
CA GLU A 119 -11.49 7.63 -1.31
C GLU A 119 -12.06 8.02 0.07
N GLU A 120 -12.18 7.07 1.01
CA GLU A 120 -12.62 7.34 2.37
C GLU A 120 -11.64 8.27 3.09
N LEU A 121 -10.34 7.98 3.02
CA LEU A 121 -9.30 8.83 3.61
C LEU A 121 -9.34 10.26 3.07
N THR A 122 -9.60 10.43 1.77
CA THR A 122 -9.64 11.75 1.12
C THR A 122 -10.89 12.54 1.49
N ALA A 123 -12.02 11.85 1.68
CA ALA A 123 -13.33 12.50 1.88
C ALA A 123 -13.54 13.06 3.29
N LYS A 124 -12.76 12.60 4.29
CA LYS A 124 -12.97 12.95 5.70
C LYS A 124 -12.07 14.11 6.16
N ALA A 125 -12.61 14.91 7.06
CA ALA A 125 -11.89 16.01 7.69
C ALA A 125 -11.11 15.55 8.95
N HIS A 126 -11.62 14.52 9.63
CA HIS A 126 -11.03 14.00 10.87
C HIS A 126 -11.02 12.46 10.85
N ASN A 127 -10.01 11.86 11.48
CA ASN A 127 -9.87 10.40 11.58
C ASN A 127 -11.04 9.73 12.32
N SER A 128 -11.66 10.43 13.28
CA SER A 128 -12.85 9.94 14.01
C SER A 128 -14.09 9.77 13.12
N GLU A 129 -14.08 10.28 11.90
CA GLU A 129 -15.16 10.17 10.92
C GLU A 129 -14.98 8.98 9.98
N LEU A 130 -13.80 8.34 10.01
CA LEU A 130 -13.48 7.22 9.12
C LEU A 130 -14.38 6.01 9.39
N LYS A 131 -14.77 5.35 8.32
CA LYS A 131 -15.54 4.11 8.35
C LYS A 131 -14.74 3.02 7.65
N PRO A 132 -14.44 1.93 8.36
CA PRO A 132 -13.77 0.80 7.74
C PRO A 132 -14.56 0.25 6.55
N ALA A 133 -13.84 -0.23 5.55
CA ALA A 133 -14.42 -0.98 4.44
C ALA A 133 -14.83 -2.39 4.89
N ASP A 134 -15.68 -3.05 4.10
CA ASP A 134 -16.05 -4.48 4.31
C ASP A 134 -14.93 -5.44 3.83
N SER A 135 -13.72 -4.91 3.62
CA SER A 135 -12.58 -5.64 3.06
C SER A 135 -11.28 -4.98 3.46
N THR A 136 -10.20 -5.75 3.54
CA THR A 136 -8.86 -5.20 3.60
C THR A 136 -8.51 -4.61 2.24
N VAL A 137 -8.17 -3.33 2.21
CA VAL A 137 -7.75 -2.61 1.01
C VAL A 137 -6.24 -2.74 0.85
N VAL A 138 -5.81 -3.50 -0.14
CA VAL A 138 -4.40 -3.77 -0.42
C VAL A 138 -3.99 -3.02 -1.68
N CYS A 139 -2.93 -2.23 -1.58
CA CYS A 139 -2.28 -1.62 -2.74
C CYS A 139 -0.89 -2.21 -2.92
N VAL A 140 -0.56 -2.51 -4.17
CA VAL A 140 0.76 -2.98 -4.60
C VAL A 140 1.17 -2.14 -5.78
N ASP A 141 2.08 -1.22 -5.55
CA ASP A 141 2.45 -0.21 -6.53
C ASP A 141 3.84 -0.45 -7.10
N TYR A 142 3.98 -0.19 -8.38
CA TYR A 142 5.28 -0.03 -9.01
C TYR A 142 6.09 1.02 -8.24
N MET A 143 5.48 2.18 -8.00
CA MET A 143 6.08 3.26 -7.24
C MET A 143 5.00 4.22 -6.75
N GLN A 144 5.24 4.83 -5.60
CA GLN A 144 4.60 6.06 -5.16
C GLN A 144 5.58 7.22 -5.25
N SER A 145 5.11 8.37 -5.72
CA SER A 145 5.83 9.63 -5.54
C SER A 145 5.91 9.98 -4.06
N GLY A 146 6.98 10.66 -3.66
CA GLY A 146 7.17 11.05 -2.26
C GLY A 146 6.02 11.92 -1.73
N VAL A 147 5.75 11.77 -0.44
CA VAL A 147 4.59 12.41 0.25
C VAL A 147 4.98 13.69 1.02
N GLY A 148 6.26 13.98 1.15
CA GLY A 148 6.80 14.94 2.11
C GLY A 148 6.68 16.41 1.75
N SER A 149 5.88 16.84 0.75
CA SER A 149 5.89 18.25 0.37
C SER A 149 4.61 18.74 -0.30
N ASN A 150 4.53 20.04 -0.49
CA ASN A 150 3.47 20.88 -1.06
C ASN A 150 2.38 21.35 -0.09
N SER A 151 2.18 20.80 1.09
CA SER A 151 1.19 21.36 2.03
C SER A 151 1.74 22.56 2.80
N CYS A 152 2.97 22.50 3.29
CA CYS A 152 3.64 23.62 3.99
C CYS A 152 5.17 23.58 3.83
N GLY A 153 5.66 22.94 2.80
CA GLY A 153 7.09 22.79 2.52
C GLY A 153 7.44 23.03 1.05
N PRO A 154 8.70 22.81 0.66
CA PRO A 154 9.15 22.95 -0.71
C PRO A 154 8.47 21.92 -1.61
N LYS A 155 8.46 22.18 -2.92
CA LYS A 155 7.99 21.22 -3.92
C LYS A 155 8.74 19.91 -3.79
N LEU A 156 8.03 18.79 -4.06
CA LEU A 156 8.62 17.46 -4.11
C LEU A 156 9.86 17.46 -5.02
N HIS A 157 10.98 16.98 -4.49
CA HIS A 157 12.22 16.88 -5.25
C HIS A 157 12.05 15.88 -6.40
N GLU A 158 12.60 16.20 -7.58
CA GLU A 158 12.40 15.41 -8.81
C GLU A 158 12.75 13.94 -8.65
N LYS A 159 13.84 13.62 -7.96
CA LYS A 159 14.26 12.23 -7.69
C LYS A 159 13.27 11.36 -6.91
N TYR A 160 12.22 11.96 -6.35
CA TYR A 160 11.18 11.26 -5.60
C TYR A 160 9.83 11.23 -6.34
N ARG A 161 9.83 11.62 -7.61
CA ARG A 161 8.64 11.64 -8.45
C ARG A 161 8.57 10.38 -9.30
N LEU A 162 7.38 9.87 -9.48
CA LEU A 162 7.08 8.87 -10.50
C LEU A 162 6.85 9.61 -11.83
N ASP A 163 7.93 9.90 -12.53
CA ASP A 163 7.92 10.63 -13.81
C ASP A 163 8.48 9.81 -14.98
N ASP A 164 8.71 8.53 -14.76
CA ASP A 164 9.07 7.58 -15.82
C ASP A 164 8.08 7.67 -16.98
N ALA A 165 8.59 7.75 -18.21
CA ALA A 165 7.77 7.81 -19.40
C ALA A 165 7.15 6.45 -19.75
N GLU A 166 7.94 5.39 -19.55
CA GLU A 166 7.56 4.00 -19.78
C GLU A 166 8.11 3.18 -18.60
N PHE A 167 7.39 2.16 -18.17
CA PHE A 167 7.81 1.28 -17.09
C PHE A 167 7.16 -0.10 -17.22
N ASP A 168 7.86 -1.10 -16.73
CA ASP A 168 7.42 -2.48 -16.63
C ASP A 168 7.31 -2.89 -15.17
N PHE A 169 6.22 -3.53 -14.80
CA PHE A 169 5.96 -3.98 -13.45
C PHE A 169 5.52 -5.43 -13.41
N ASP A 170 6.40 -6.28 -12.93
CA ASP A 170 6.23 -7.72 -12.89
C ASP A 170 5.95 -8.21 -11.46
N LEU A 171 4.82 -8.92 -11.28
CA LEU A 171 4.42 -9.52 -10.01
C LEU A 171 4.02 -10.98 -10.17
N VAL A 172 4.20 -11.76 -9.12
CA VAL A 172 3.53 -13.04 -8.94
C VAL A 172 2.50 -12.91 -7.82
N LEU A 173 1.25 -13.14 -8.14
CA LEU A 173 0.15 -13.25 -7.18
C LEU A 173 -0.16 -14.73 -6.97
N ARG A 174 -0.15 -15.17 -5.72
CA ARG A 174 -0.46 -16.57 -5.34
C ARG A 174 -1.54 -16.57 -4.26
N PRO A 175 -2.80 -16.80 -4.64
CA PRO A 175 -3.80 -17.17 -3.65
C PRO A 175 -3.49 -18.58 -3.14
N GLN A 176 -3.57 -18.78 -1.83
CA GLN A 176 -3.37 -20.05 -1.14
C GLN A 176 -4.55 -20.28 -0.21
N ALA A 177 -5.05 -21.50 -0.11
CA ALA A 177 -5.93 -21.90 0.99
C ALA A 177 -5.06 -22.14 2.23
N LEU A 178 -5.52 -21.66 3.39
CA LEU A 178 -4.89 -21.90 4.69
C LEU A 178 -5.30 -23.22 5.31
#